data_99c06479f7ba98b47ca1ac49a2869c85
#
_entry.id   99c06479f7ba98b47ca1ac49a2869c85
#
_cell.length_a   1.000
_cell.length_b   1.000
_cell.length_c   1.000
_cell.angle_alpha   90.00
_cell.angle_beta   90.00
_cell.angle_gamma   90.00
#
_symmetry.space_group_name_H-M   'P 1'
#
loop_
_entity.id
_entity.type
_entity.pdbx_description
1 polymer ?
#
loop_
_entity_poly.entity_id
_entity_poly.type
_entity_poly.pdbx_seq_one_letter_code
_entity_poly.pdbx_strand_id
1 'polypeptide(L)'
;MKFYALFIYLLFCHILLTNCDNPVTFEKLLSDLKKDAKMKKMAIAGADNPETLETSRRAKDMNIGDSILIGNEEKIRTIAKENNIDISDFKIVDLSNPVEISRYAVKLVHDGDADMYVKGSLETRDVLKGVLDNEIGLRTEDLISLVGVFEINGKMKFMTDPSVIPYPTLENKVQLINNAVKFAISTGMENPKVAAVAAIDITNPRMPETLEAEELMEMNKRGEIKNCIVDGPLSLDLAISPESAKIKNSKRRINGDADIILFPDVHSANIAYKILTYFSDAQSGSIIIGTRQPVILSSRSDSVQVKLNSIILGFTYDKFNVQK
;
A
#
# COMPACT_ATOMS: atom_id res chain seq x y z
N MET A 1 -19.70 -7.13 -52.66
CA MET A 1 -20.00 -6.23 -51.54
C MET A 1 -20.30 -6.88 -50.19
N LYS A 2 -20.67 -8.19 -50.10
CA LYS A 2 -20.95 -8.85 -48.80
C LYS A 2 -19.71 -9.36 -48.04
N PHE A 3 -18.57 -9.53 -48.68
CA PHE A 3 -17.34 -9.99 -48.03
C PHE A 3 -16.56 -8.88 -47.29
N TYR A 4 -16.67 -7.64 -47.67
CA TYR A 4 -16.01 -6.50 -46.99
C TYR A 4 -16.70 -6.11 -45.68
N ALA A 5 -18.02 -6.31 -45.55
CA ALA A 5 -18.76 -6.00 -44.33
C ALA A 5 -18.44 -6.96 -43.19
N LEU A 6 -18.16 -8.24 -43.48
CA LEU A 6 -17.83 -9.25 -42.48
C LEU A 6 -16.41 -9.05 -41.93
N PHE A 7 -15.46 -8.57 -42.76
CA PHE A 7 -14.09 -8.30 -42.33
C PHE A 7 -13.98 -7.07 -41.43
N ILE A 8 -14.77 -6.03 -41.71
CA ILE A 8 -14.86 -4.83 -40.88
C ILE A 8 -15.54 -5.14 -39.54
N TYR A 9 -16.54 -6.01 -39.51
CA TYR A 9 -17.21 -6.42 -38.27
C TYR A 9 -16.31 -7.29 -37.37
N LEU A 10 -15.48 -8.17 -37.95
CA LEU A 10 -14.49 -8.95 -37.22
C LEU A 10 -13.33 -8.09 -36.71
N LEU A 11 -12.91 -7.06 -37.46
CA LEU A 11 -11.89 -6.10 -36.99
C LEU A 11 -12.42 -5.21 -35.86
N PHE A 12 -13.68 -4.78 -35.95
CA PHE A 12 -14.33 -4.00 -34.88
C PHE A 12 -14.61 -4.83 -33.62
N CYS A 13 -14.96 -6.10 -33.74
CA CYS A 13 -15.06 -7.00 -32.59
C CYS A 13 -13.67 -7.30 -31.96
N HIS A 14 -12.59 -7.35 -32.75
CA HIS A 14 -11.24 -7.54 -32.20
C HIS A 14 -10.74 -6.29 -31.47
N ILE A 15 -11.12 -5.10 -31.91
CA ILE A 15 -10.76 -3.81 -31.26
C ILE A 15 -11.58 -3.61 -29.97
N LEU A 16 -12.80 -4.14 -29.89
CA LEU A 16 -13.64 -4.08 -28.68
C LEU A 16 -13.26 -5.12 -27.62
N LEU A 17 -12.43 -6.11 -27.95
CA LEU A 17 -11.95 -7.14 -27.01
C LEU A 17 -10.58 -6.83 -26.40
N THR A 18 -9.92 -5.72 -26.78
CA THR A 18 -8.58 -5.37 -26.31
C THR A 18 -8.54 -4.32 -25.18
N ASN A 19 -9.70 -3.87 -24.69
CA ASN A 19 -9.78 -3.04 -23.48
C ASN A 19 -10.51 -3.78 -22.34
N CYS A 20 -10.21 -5.04 -22.10
CA CYS A 20 -10.35 -5.61 -20.77
C CYS A 20 -9.15 -5.13 -19.98
N ASP A 21 -9.28 -4.04 -19.24
CA ASP A 21 -8.36 -3.69 -18.17
C ASP A 21 -8.22 -4.92 -17.28
N ASN A 22 -7.11 -5.65 -17.41
CA ASN A 22 -6.84 -6.76 -16.50
C ASN A 22 -6.77 -6.17 -15.10
N PRO A 23 -7.67 -6.59 -14.19
CA PRO A 23 -7.72 -5.97 -12.87
C PRO A 23 -6.36 -6.14 -12.18
N VAL A 24 -5.93 -5.10 -11.49
CA VAL A 24 -4.72 -5.15 -10.69
C VAL A 24 -4.97 -6.08 -9.50
N THR A 25 -4.13 -7.10 -9.35
CA THR A 25 -4.17 -8.11 -8.28
C THR A 25 -2.78 -8.35 -7.72
N PHE A 26 -2.67 -8.91 -6.51
CA PHE A 26 -1.36 -9.31 -5.95
C PHE A 26 -0.65 -10.33 -6.84
N GLU A 27 -1.39 -11.26 -7.44
CA GLU A 27 -0.84 -12.24 -8.36
C GLU A 27 -0.22 -11.58 -9.60
N LYS A 28 -0.91 -10.60 -10.18
CA LYS A 28 -0.40 -9.83 -11.32
C LYS A 28 0.88 -9.06 -10.93
N LEU A 29 0.87 -8.34 -9.81
CA LEU A 29 2.04 -7.60 -9.35
C LEU A 29 3.24 -8.53 -9.12
N LEU A 30 3.02 -9.68 -8.47
CA LEU A 30 4.03 -10.71 -8.28
C LEU A 30 4.58 -11.22 -9.62
N SER A 31 3.69 -11.52 -10.58
CA SER A 31 4.10 -11.95 -11.93
C SER A 31 4.97 -10.91 -12.63
N ASP A 32 4.66 -9.62 -12.47
CA ASP A 32 5.40 -8.52 -13.08
C ASP A 32 6.78 -8.29 -12.40
N LEU A 33 6.88 -8.52 -11.09
CA LEU A 33 8.16 -8.49 -10.36
C LEU A 33 9.09 -9.64 -10.76
N LYS A 34 8.56 -10.84 -10.98
CA LYS A 34 9.35 -12.01 -11.40
C LYS A 34 10.01 -11.87 -12.78
N LYS A 35 9.59 -10.90 -13.58
CA LYS A 35 10.22 -10.60 -14.88
C LYS A 35 11.52 -9.80 -14.73
N ASP A 36 11.79 -9.23 -13.55
CA ASP A 36 13.00 -8.47 -13.29
C ASP A 36 14.20 -9.41 -13.11
N ALA A 37 15.28 -9.12 -13.83
CA ALA A 37 16.48 -9.97 -13.81
C ALA A 37 17.29 -9.86 -12.51
N LYS A 38 17.12 -8.76 -11.74
CA LYS A 38 17.89 -8.48 -10.53
C LYS A 38 17.05 -8.72 -9.29
N MET A 39 17.49 -9.66 -8.45
CA MET A 39 16.92 -9.86 -7.11
C MET A 39 17.25 -8.64 -6.24
N LYS A 40 16.20 -8.02 -5.69
CA LYS A 40 16.30 -6.88 -4.78
C LYS A 40 16.61 -7.33 -3.35
N LYS A 41 17.09 -6.40 -2.52
CA LYS A 41 17.46 -6.69 -1.13
C LYS A 41 16.58 -5.96 -0.14
N MET A 42 16.23 -6.64 0.93
CA MET A 42 15.45 -6.10 2.05
C MET A 42 16.32 -6.01 3.31
N ALA A 43 16.31 -4.88 3.99
CA ALA A 43 16.86 -4.73 5.34
C ALA A 43 15.75 -5.05 6.36
N ILE A 44 15.84 -6.21 7.01
CA ILE A 44 14.84 -6.71 7.95
C ILE A 44 15.21 -6.26 9.36
N ALA A 45 14.53 -5.24 9.86
CA ALA A 45 14.80 -4.64 11.18
C ALA A 45 14.04 -5.39 12.30
N GLY A 46 14.77 -6.17 13.11
CA GLY A 46 14.21 -7.06 14.12
C GLY A 46 13.71 -8.36 13.51
N ALA A 47 14.65 -9.19 13.02
CA ALA A 47 14.31 -10.44 12.34
C ALA A 47 13.99 -11.60 13.30
N ASP A 48 13.85 -11.34 14.60
CA ASP A 48 13.68 -12.32 15.66
C ASP A 48 12.21 -12.71 15.91
N ASN A 49 11.49 -13.07 14.86
CA ASN A 49 10.17 -13.72 14.95
C ASN A 49 9.94 -14.67 13.76
N PRO A 50 9.15 -15.75 13.96
CA PRO A 50 8.99 -16.80 12.96
C PRO A 50 8.32 -16.31 11.67
N GLU A 51 7.29 -15.44 11.76
CA GLU A 51 6.58 -14.94 10.59
C GLU A 51 7.49 -14.11 9.68
N THR A 52 8.42 -13.34 10.26
CA THR A 52 9.38 -12.53 9.49
C THR A 52 10.42 -13.41 8.81
N LEU A 53 10.95 -14.43 9.50
CA LEU A 53 11.91 -15.38 8.92
C LEU A 53 11.26 -16.18 7.78
N GLU A 54 10.07 -16.71 8.00
CA GLU A 54 9.30 -17.42 6.98
C GLU A 54 8.99 -16.53 5.77
N THR A 55 8.62 -15.26 6.01
CA THR A 55 8.39 -14.27 4.94
C THR A 55 9.66 -14.05 4.13
N SER A 56 10.82 -13.88 4.80
CA SER A 56 12.11 -13.69 4.13
C SER A 56 12.48 -14.92 3.29
N ARG A 57 12.26 -16.13 3.83
CA ARG A 57 12.52 -17.39 3.11
C ARG A 57 11.65 -17.50 1.86
N ARG A 58 10.33 -17.29 1.99
CA ARG A 58 9.40 -17.34 0.86
C ARG A 58 9.69 -16.27 -0.20
N ALA A 59 10.01 -15.03 0.21
CA ALA A 59 10.38 -13.99 -0.74
C ALA A 59 11.58 -14.39 -1.60
N LYS A 60 12.57 -15.03 -1.00
CA LYS A 60 13.75 -15.54 -1.70
C LYS A 60 13.43 -16.73 -2.60
N ASP A 61 12.66 -17.70 -2.11
CA ASP A 61 12.23 -18.86 -2.90
C ASP A 61 11.34 -18.47 -4.10
N MET A 62 10.56 -17.42 -3.94
CA MET A 62 9.76 -16.84 -5.03
C MET A 62 10.59 -15.98 -6.00
N ASN A 63 11.87 -15.75 -5.71
CA ASN A 63 12.80 -14.93 -6.49
C ASN A 63 12.37 -13.46 -6.62
N ILE A 64 11.78 -12.89 -5.55
CA ILE A 64 11.36 -11.49 -5.51
C ILE A 64 12.25 -10.61 -4.62
N GLY A 65 12.95 -11.20 -3.65
CA GLY A 65 13.84 -10.44 -2.78
C GLY A 65 14.72 -11.31 -1.88
N ASP A 66 15.94 -10.87 -1.65
CA ASP A 66 16.86 -11.42 -0.65
C ASP A 66 16.82 -10.56 0.62
N SER A 67 17.20 -11.12 1.77
CA SER A 67 17.10 -10.46 3.07
C SER A 67 18.45 -10.31 3.76
N ILE A 68 18.67 -9.13 4.38
CA ILE A 68 19.68 -8.94 5.41
C ILE A 68 18.93 -8.96 6.74
N LEU A 69 19.13 -9.99 7.54
CA LEU A 69 18.46 -10.20 8.81
C LEU A 69 19.21 -9.43 9.92
N ILE A 70 18.57 -8.45 10.55
CA ILE A 70 19.18 -7.59 11.56
C ILE A 70 18.47 -7.82 12.88
N GLY A 71 19.21 -8.22 13.90
CA GLY A 71 18.67 -8.55 15.23
C GLY A 71 19.62 -9.43 16.03
N ASN A 72 19.20 -9.94 17.17
CA ASN A 72 20.02 -10.85 17.98
C ASN A 72 20.22 -12.18 17.24
N GLU A 73 21.45 -12.49 16.83
CA GLU A 73 21.78 -13.66 16.01
C GLU A 73 21.41 -14.97 16.68
N GLU A 74 21.66 -15.12 17.98
CA GLU A 74 21.33 -16.33 18.71
C GLU A 74 19.82 -16.60 18.71
N LYS A 75 19.00 -15.56 18.94
CA LYS A 75 17.54 -15.65 18.87
C LYS A 75 17.06 -15.99 17.46
N ILE A 76 17.59 -15.31 16.44
CA ILE A 76 17.24 -15.54 15.04
C ILE A 76 17.49 -17.00 14.67
N ARG A 77 18.68 -17.55 15.01
CA ARG A 77 19.03 -18.94 14.73
C ARG A 77 18.18 -19.93 15.52
N THR A 78 17.89 -19.64 16.77
CA THR A 78 17.05 -20.48 17.63
C THR A 78 15.63 -20.57 17.05
N ILE A 79 15.00 -19.42 16.72
CA ILE A 79 13.66 -19.36 16.15
C ILE A 79 13.61 -20.07 14.79
N ALA A 80 14.61 -19.86 13.94
CA ALA A 80 14.70 -20.52 12.64
C ALA A 80 14.74 -22.05 12.79
N LYS A 81 15.56 -22.56 13.73
CA LYS A 81 15.68 -24.00 14.01
C LYS A 81 14.37 -24.59 14.55
N GLU A 82 13.73 -23.90 15.52
CA GLU A 82 12.48 -24.36 16.14
C GLU A 82 11.32 -24.43 15.14
N ASN A 83 11.34 -23.57 14.11
CA ASN A 83 10.31 -23.49 13.09
C ASN A 83 10.71 -24.16 11.75
N ASN A 84 11.86 -24.86 11.70
CA ASN A 84 12.38 -25.50 10.49
C ASN A 84 12.51 -24.55 9.29
N ILE A 85 12.93 -23.30 9.51
CA ILE A 85 13.16 -22.29 8.48
C ILE A 85 14.65 -22.28 8.13
N ASP A 86 14.99 -22.53 6.87
CA ASP A 86 16.38 -22.44 6.40
C ASP A 86 16.79 -20.98 6.20
N ILE A 87 17.76 -20.54 7.02
CA ILE A 87 18.35 -19.19 6.96
C ILE A 87 19.85 -19.24 6.65
N SER A 88 20.38 -20.38 6.21
CA SER A 88 21.83 -20.60 6.02
C SER A 88 22.43 -19.67 4.96
N ASP A 89 21.65 -19.23 4.00
CA ASP A 89 22.06 -18.39 2.88
C ASP A 89 21.69 -16.90 3.05
N PHE A 90 21.23 -16.49 4.26
CA PHE A 90 20.99 -15.08 4.59
C PHE A 90 22.17 -14.46 5.35
N LYS A 91 22.46 -13.20 5.04
CA LYS A 91 23.37 -12.39 5.86
C LYS A 91 22.65 -12.00 7.16
N ILE A 92 23.29 -12.32 8.30
CA ILE A 92 22.82 -11.89 9.62
C ILE A 92 23.73 -10.77 10.13
N VAL A 93 23.13 -9.76 10.76
CA VAL A 93 23.83 -8.68 11.46
C VAL A 93 23.40 -8.71 12.91
N ASP A 94 24.34 -9.09 13.80
CA ASP A 94 24.08 -9.25 15.23
C ASP A 94 24.02 -7.89 15.94
N LEU A 95 22.81 -7.48 16.28
CA LEU A 95 22.49 -6.28 17.05
C LEU A 95 21.32 -6.60 18.00
N SER A 96 21.37 -6.02 19.23
CA SER A 96 20.33 -6.28 20.24
C SER A 96 19.54 -5.03 20.65
N ASN A 97 20.08 -3.84 20.43
CA ASN A 97 19.39 -2.59 20.76
C ASN A 97 18.39 -2.21 19.66
N PRO A 98 17.08 -2.05 19.96
CA PRO A 98 16.07 -1.76 18.95
C PRO A 98 16.33 -0.48 18.13
N VAL A 99 16.88 0.57 18.74
CA VAL A 99 17.19 1.82 18.07
C VAL A 99 18.37 1.63 17.10
N GLU A 100 19.41 0.89 17.52
CA GLU A 100 20.55 0.56 16.66
C GLU A 100 20.17 -0.35 15.50
N ILE A 101 19.31 -1.35 15.75
CA ILE A 101 18.75 -2.22 14.72
C ILE A 101 18.03 -1.39 13.65
N SER A 102 17.13 -0.49 14.08
CA SER A 102 16.37 0.36 13.16
C SER A 102 17.31 1.29 12.39
N ARG A 103 18.25 1.96 13.08
CA ARG A 103 19.19 2.90 12.44
C ARG A 103 20.11 2.17 11.44
N TYR A 104 20.58 0.97 11.76
CA TYR A 104 21.41 0.19 10.85
C TYR A 104 20.64 -0.25 9.60
N ALA A 105 19.41 -0.72 9.77
CA ALA A 105 18.54 -1.09 8.64
C ALA A 105 18.26 0.11 7.73
N VAL A 106 17.94 1.28 8.32
CA VAL A 106 17.76 2.53 7.57
C VAL A 106 19.04 2.91 6.82
N LYS A 107 20.22 2.79 7.47
CA LYS A 107 21.51 3.10 6.84
C LYS A 107 21.76 2.22 5.61
N LEU A 108 21.48 0.93 5.68
CA LEU A 108 21.62 0.04 4.52
C LEU A 108 20.78 0.50 3.32
N VAL A 109 19.57 0.97 3.60
CA VAL A 109 18.66 1.47 2.54
C VAL A 109 19.13 2.83 2.04
N HIS A 110 19.56 3.72 2.94
CA HIS A 110 20.09 5.04 2.60
C HIS A 110 21.33 4.97 1.69
N ASP A 111 22.24 4.05 2.00
CA ASP A 111 23.50 3.87 1.26
C ASP A 111 23.31 3.06 -0.03
N GLY A 112 22.13 2.48 -0.27
CA GLY A 112 21.84 1.66 -1.45
C GLY A 112 22.31 0.21 -1.36
N ASP A 113 22.70 -0.26 -0.15
CA ASP A 113 23.06 -1.65 0.13
C ASP A 113 21.83 -2.56 0.24
N ALA A 114 20.66 -1.97 0.50
CA ALA A 114 19.35 -2.58 0.43
C ALA A 114 18.35 -1.66 -0.29
N ASP A 115 17.37 -2.25 -0.96
CA ASP A 115 16.37 -1.54 -1.77
C ASP A 115 15.11 -1.18 -0.96
N MET A 116 14.91 -1.80 0.20
CA MET A 116 13.70 -1.62 1.01
C MET A 116 13.97 -1.88 2.49
N TYR A 117 13.33 -1.09 3.35
CA TYR A 117 13.26 -1.33 4.79
C TYR A 117 12.01 -2.17 5.13
N VAL A 118 12.18 -3.23 5.91
CA VAL A 118 11.07 -4.06 6.38
C VAL A 118 11.12 -4.17 7.90
N LYS A 119 10.03 -3.77 8.56
CA LYS A 119 9.87 -3.92 10.00
C LYS A 119 9.56 -5.39 10.36
N GLY A 120 10.35 -5.97 11.24
CA GLY A 120 10.08 -7.24 11.90
C GLY A 120 9.42 -7.04 13.28
N SER A 121 10.14 -7.43 14.33
CA SER A 121 9.66 -7.40 15.73
C SER A 121 9.66 -6.03 16.40
N LEU A 122 10.32 -5.02 15.82
CA LEU A 122 10.47 -3.69 16.42
C LEU A 122 9.14 -2.99 16.67
N GLU A 123 9.12 -2.09 17.67
CA GLU A 123 8.00 -1.17 17.86
C GLU A 123 7.97 -0.11 16.73
N THR A 124 6.77 0.27 16.29
CA THR A 124 6.60 1.27 15.23
C THR A 124 7.29 2.59 15.55
N ARG A 125 7.29 2.99 16.85
CA ARG A 125 7.99 4.20 17.30
C ARG A 125 9.48 4.16 17.01
N ASP A 126 10.16 3.03 17.23
CA ASP A 126 11.60 2.91 17.04
C ASP A 126 11.95 2.84 15.55
N VAL A 127 11.08 2.23 14.75
CA VAL A 127 11.18 2.28 13.28
C VAL A 127 11.08 3.72 12.77
N LEU A 128 10.04 4.45 13.18
CA LEU A 128 9.84 5.83 12.73
C LEU A 128 10.97 6.75 13.15
N LYS A 129 11.58 6.55 14.34
CA LYS A 129 12.78 7.31 14.74
C LYS A 129 13.94 7.10 13.76
N GLY A 130 14.19 5.88 13.31
CA GLY A 130 15.21 5.59 12.30
C GLY A 130 14.87 6.18 10.94
N VAL A 131 13.66 5.93 10.45
CA VAL A 131 13.18 6.43 9.14
C VAL A 131 13.20 7.96 9.07
N LEU A 132 12.94 8.64 10.19
CA LEU A 132 12.90 10.09 10.31
C LEU A 132 14.23 10.71 10.78
N ASP A 133 15.30 9.92 10.89
CA ASP A 133 16.63 10.42 11.29
C ASP A 133 17.09 11.56 10.37
N ASN A 134 17.71 12.59 10.93
CA ASN A 134 18.08 13.78 10.18
C ASN A 134 19.28 13.57 9.25
N GLU A 135 20.14 12.59 9.53
CA GLU A 135 21.38 12.33 8.78
C GLU A 135 21.21 11.24 7.74
N ILE A 136 20.63 10.10 8.16
CA ILE A 136 20.51 8.90 7.33
C ILE A 136 19.06 8.52 7.04
N GLY A 137 18.09 9.31 7.50
CA GLY A 137 16.67 9.01 7.34
C GLY A 137 16.22 8.95 5.87
N LEU A 138 15.08 8.35 5.68
CA LEU A 138 14.50 8.16 4.35
C LEU A 138 13.44 9.21 4.01
N ARG A 139 13.36 10.30 4.77
CA ARG A 139 12.42 11.40 4.53
C ARG A 139 12.60 12.03 3.16
N THR A 140 11.47 12.42 2.59
CA THR A 140 11.38 13.41 1.51
C THR A 140 10.69 14.68 2.05
N GLU A 141 10.31 15.61 1.18
CA GLU A 141 9.44 16.74 1.54
C GLU A 141 7.97 16.32 1.67
N ASP A 142 7.61 15.14 1.15
CA ASP A 142 6.25 14.63 1.20
C ASP A 142 5.85 14.19 2.62
N LEU A 143 4.58 14.30 2.95
CA LEU A 143 4.01 13.75 4.18
C LEU A 143 4.15 12.23 4.18
N ILE A 144 4.70 11.68 5.25
CA ILE A 144 4.74 10.23 5.43
C ILE A 144 3.35 9.73 5.82
N SER A 145 2.84 8.74 5.10
CA SER A 145 1.52 8.13 5.33
C SER A 145 1.54 6.64 5.05
N LEU A 146 0.61 5.90 5.63
CA LEU A 146 0.41 4.49 5.32
C LEU A 146 -0.74 4.32 4.34
N VAL A 147 -0.51 3.52 3.31
CA VAL A 147 -1.57 3.06 2.40
C VAL A 147 -1.80 1.58 2.65
N GLY A 148 -3.01 1.25 3.11
CA GLY A 148 -3.51 -0.12 3.19
C GLY A 148 -4.08 -0.55 1.85
N VAL A 149 -3.84 -1.80 1.48
CA VAL A 149 -4.31 -2.39 0.21
C VAL A 149 -5.06 -3.66 0.51
N PHE A 150 -6.21 -3.83 -0.12
CA PHE A 150 -7.04 -5.02 -0.05
C PHE A 150 -7.40 -5.49 -1.45
N GLU A 151 -7.30 -6.78 -1.70
CA GLU A 151 -7.86 -7.39 -2.91
C GLU A 151 -9.22 -7.98 -2.58
N ILE A 152 -10.28 -7.35 -3.11
CA ILE A 152 -11.67 -7.71 -2.89
C ILE A 152 -12.31 -8.01 -4.25
N ASN A 153 -12.86 -9.21 -4.41
CA ASN A 153 -13.48 -9.65 -5.66
C ASN A 153 -12.55 -9.49 -6.89
N GLY A 154 -11.26 -9.81 -6.73
CA GLY A 154 -10.25 -9.72 -7.78
C GLY A 154 -9.88 -8.30 -8.18
N LYS A 155 -10.16 -7.30 -7.35
CA LYS A 155 -9.78 -5.89 -7.57
C LYS A 155 -9.06 -5.32 -6.36
N MET A 156 -7.98 -4.59 -6.58
CA MET A 156 -7.33 -3.84 -5.50
C MET A 156 -8.16 -2.64 -5.09
N LYS A 157 -8.26 -2.44 -3.78
CA LYS A 157 -8.82 -1.26 -3.12
C LYS A 157 -7.79 -0.72 -2.16
N PHE A 158 -7.67 0.60 -2.11
CA PHE A 158 -6.68 1.31 -1.29
C PHE A 158 -7.40 2.10 -0.20
N MET A 159 -6.74 2.26 0.94
CA MET A 159 -7.24 3.11 2.02
C MET A 159 -6.10 3.88 2.68
N THR A 160 -6.40 5.09 3.15
CA THR A 160 -5.43 5.96 3.81
C THR A 160 -6.11 6.81 4.89
N ASP A 161 -5.50 7.16 5.99
CA ASP A 161 -4.27 6.66 6.59
C ASP A 161 -4.61 5.87 7.88
N PRO A 162 -4.40 4.55 7.91
CA PRO A 162 -4.79 3.75 9.08
C PRO A 162 -3.75 3.72 10.21
N SER A 163 -2.65 4.51 10.15
CA SER A 163 -1.57 4.29 11.14
C SER A 163 -0.69 5.48 11.49
N VAL A 164 -0.49 6.47 10.62
CA VAL A 164 0.59 7.45 10.80
C VAL A 164 0.08 8.80 11.27
N ILE A 165 -0.97 9.33 10.66
CA ILE A 165 -1.48 10.69 10.94
C ILE A 165 -2.78 10.61 11.75
N PRO A 166 -2.75 10.91 13.08
CA PRO A 166 -3.92 10.72 13.93
C PRO A 166 -5.13 11.56 13.53
N TYR A 167 -4.93 12.84 13.35
CA TYR A 167 -5.96 13.83 12.99
C TYR A 167 -5.45 14.70 11.85
N PRO A 168 -5.59 14.26 10.59
CA PRO A 168 -5.08 15.00 9.44
C PRO A 168 -5.86 16.29 9.24
N THR A 169 -5.13 17.41 9.03
CA THR A 169 -5.72 18.68 8.56
C THR A 169 -6.17 18.54 7.11
N LEU A 170 -6.88 19.55 6.58
CA LEU A 170 -7.26 19.56 5.15
C LEU A 170 -6.02 19.43 4.24
N GLU A 171 -4.93 20.16 4.54
CA GLU A 171 -3.67 20.09 3.80
C GLU A 171 -3.03 18.71 3.91
N ASN A 172 -3.08 18.08 5.09
CA ASN A 172 -2.62 16.69 5.23
C ASN A 172 -3.46 15.74 4.37
N LYS A 173 -4.80 15.90 4.35
CA LYS A 173 -5.70 15.07 3.53
C LYS A 173 -5.40 15.19 2.04
N VAL A 174 -5.06 16.38 1.54
CA VAL A 174 -4.58 16.56 0.16
C VAL A 174 -3.31 15.72 -0.10
N GLN A 175 -2.35 15.73 0.83
CA GLN A 175 -1.13 14.95 0.69
C GLN A 175 -1.38 13.43 0.82
N LEU A 176 -2.29 13.00 1.72
CA LEU A 176 -2.74 11.61 1.81
C LEU A 176 -3.34 11.12 0.49
N ILE A 177 -4.20 11.94 -0.14
CA ILE A 177 -4.75 11.65 -1.47
C ILE A 177 -3.62 11.51 -2.49
N ASN A 178 -2.73 12.50 -2.58
CA ASN A 178 -1.63 12.50 -3.55
C ASN A 178 -0.73 11.25 -3.39
N ASN A 179 -0.40 10.87 -2.17
CA ASN A 179 0.36 9.67 -1.85
C ASN A 179 -0.35 8.39 -2.30
N ALA A 180 -1.64 8.24 -1.93
CA ALA A 180 -2.42 7.07 -2.29
C ALA A 180 -2.64 6.97 -3.80
N VAL A 181 -2.89 8.09 -4.49
CA VAL A 181 -3.02 8.17 -5.95
C VAL A 181 -1.71 7.81 -6.64
N LYS A 182 -0.57 8.37 -6.20
CA LYS A 182 0.76 8.03 -6.74
C LYS A 182 1.04 6.54 -6.61
N PHE A 183 0.70 5.97 -5.45
CA PHE A 183 0.87 4.54 -5.23
C PHE A 183 -0.08 3.70 -6.09
N ALA A 184 -1.37 4.02 -6.17
CA ALA A 184 -2.33 3.31 -7.02
C ALA A 184 -1.89 3.32 -8.50
N ILE A 185 -1.39 4.45 -9.00
CA ILE A 185 -0.84 4.56 -10.36
C ILE A 185 0.38 3.65 -10.53
N SER A 186 1.24 3.51 -9.51
CA SER A 186 2.41 2.62 -9.57
C SER A 186 2.05 1.14 -9.72
N THR A 187 0.84 0.75 -9.32
CA THR A 187 0.32 -0.61 -9.53
C THR A 187 -0.29 -0.83 -10.92
N GLY A 188 -0.35 0.22 -11.75
CA GLY A 188 -0.92 0.18 -13.11
C GLY A 188 -2.36 0.69 -13.20
N MET A 189 -2.90 1.30 -12.13
CA MET A 189 -4.23 1.89 -12.15
C MET A 189 -4.20 3.25 -12.85
N GLU A 190 -5.15 3.49 -13.74
CA GLU A 190 -5.28 4.78 -14.42
C GLU A 190 -6.40 5.62 -13.76
N ASN A 191 -6.13 6.90 -13.50
CA ASN A 191 -7.09 7.88 -13.00
C ASN A 191 -7.99 7.37 -11.85
N PRO A 192 -7.40 6.94 -10.70
CA PRO A 192 -8.13 6.30 -9.62
C PRO A 192 -9.21 7.21 -9.02
N LYS A 193 -10.30 6.59 -8.53
CA LYS A 193 -11.41 7.25 -7.89
C LYS A 193 -11.23 7.27 -6.38
N VAL A 194 -11.15 8.47 -5.81
CA VAL A 194 -10.93 8.73 -4.37
C VAL A 194 -12.23 9.16 -3.72
N ALA A 195 -12.76 8.33 -2.83
CA ALA A 195 -13.91 8.67 -2.00
C ALA A 195 -13.44 9.26 -0.67
N ALA A 196 -13.71 10.53 -0.41
CA ALA A 196 -13.55 11.14 0.90
C ALA A 196 -14.78 10.78 1.75
N VAL A 197 -14.63 9.75 2.61
CA VAL A 197 -15.76 9.18 3.32
C VAL A 197 -16.09 9.92 4.61
N ALA A 198 -17.38 9.96 4.91
CA ALA A 198 -17.95 10.42 6.17
C ALA A 198 -19.14 9.52 6.57
N ALA A 199 -19.73 9.76 7.73
CA ALA A 199 -20.89 9.00 8.17
C ALA A 199 -22.14 9.26 7.30
N ILE A 200 -22.19 10.39 6.62
CA ILE A 200 -23.30 10.83 5.75
C ILE A 200 -22.77 11.39 4.43
N ASP A 201 -23.61 11.46 3.42
CA ASP A 201 -23.30 11.86 2.05
C ASP A 201 -23.73 13.30 1.69
N ILE A 202 -24.03 14.10 2.71
CA ILE A 202 -24.36 15.52 2.60
C ILE A 202 -23.50 16.33 3.59
N THR A 203 -23.23 17.58 3.25
CA THR A 203 -22.53 18.50 4.16
C THR A 203 -23.40 18.85 5.37
N ASN A 204 -22.77 18.85 6.55
CA ASN A 204 -23.39 19.22 7.81
C ASN A 204 -22.39 20.01 8.67
N PRO A 205 -22.67 21.28 9.01
CA PRO A 205 -21.78 22.11 9.85
C PRO A 205 -21.47 21.53 11.25
N ARG A 206 -22.28 20.57 11.72
CA ARG A 206 -22.03 19.87 12.98
C ARG A 206 -21.12 18.64 12.81
N MET A 207 -20.72 18.33 11.59
CA MET A 207 -19.84 17.24 11.19
C MET A 207 -18.74 17.78 10.27
N PRO A 208 -17.67 18.36 10.85
CA PRO A 208 -16.60 19.02 10.09
C PRO A 208 -16.00 18.17 8.98
N GLU A 209 -15.95 16.86 9.16
CA GLU A 209 -15.41 15.88 8.20
C GLU A 209 -16.17 15.94 6.86
N THR A 210 -17.47 16.29 6.91
CA THR A 210 -18.29 16.42 5.69
C THR A 210 -17.95 17.69 4.90
N LEU A 211 -17.60 18.78 5.58
CA LEU A 211 -17.17 20.03 4.97
C LEU A 211 -15.80 19.89 4.33
N GLU A 212 -14.88 19.22 5.02
CA GLU A 212 -13.55 18.95 4.48
C GLU A 212 -13.60 18.01 3.27
N ALA A 213 -14.46 16.98 3.30
CA ALA A 213 -14.66 16.08 2.18
C ALA A 213 -15.24 16.80 0.94
N GLU A 214 -16.17 17.74 1.12
CA GLU A 214 -16.67 18.60 0.04
C GLU A 214 -15.55 19.49 -0.51
N GLU A 215 -14.76 20.13 0.35
CA GLU A 215 -13.66 21.00 -0.08
C GLU A 215 -12.61 20.21 -0.89
N LEU A 216 -12.25 19.00 -0.48
CA LEU A 216 -11.34 18.12 -1.25
C LEU A 216 -11.90 17.82 -2.65
N MET A 217 -13.20 17.57 -2.77
CA MET A 217 -13.86 17.39 -4.07
C MET A 217 -13.76 18.68 -4.92
N GLU A 218 -14.02 19.85 -4.34
CA GLU A 218 -13.93 21.13 -5.04
C GLU A 218 -12.48 21.45 -5.44
N MET A 219 -11.48 21.17 -4.58
CA MET A 219 -10.05 21.28 -4.92
C MET A 219 -9.69 20.41 -6.12
N ASN A 220 -10.22 19.19 -6.21
CA ASN A 220 -10.03 18.33 -7.40
C ASN A 220 -10.69 18.94 -8.65
N LYS A 221 -11.88 19.50 -8.55
CA LYS A 221 -12.56 20.19 -9.68
C LYS A 221 -11.79 21.41 -10.16
N ARG A 222 -11.14 22.15 -9.24
CA ARG A 222 -10.29 23.31 -9.57
C ARG A 222 -8.89 22.90 -10.08
N GLY A 223 -8.57 21.59 -10.09
CA GLY A 223 -7.29 21.06 -10.56
C GLY A 223 -6.12 21.21 -9.57
N GLU A 224 -6.40 21.44 -8.30
CA GLU A 224 -5.41 21.46 -7.22
C GLU A 224 -4.99 20.04 -6.83
N ILE A 225 -5.93 19.09 -6.82
CA ILE A 225 -5.69 17.65 -6.70
C ILE A 225 -5.80 17.03 -8.09
N LYS A 226 -4.75 16.31 -8.56
CA LYS A 226 -4.63 15.87 -9.95
C LYS A 226 -4.50 14.35 -10.06
N ASN A 227 -4.61 13.84 -11.30
CA ASN A 227 -4.42 12.43 -11.67
C ASN A 227 -5.41 11.47 -10.98
N CYS A 228 -6.57 11.96 -10.56
CA CYS A 228 -7.63 11.19 -9.93
C CYS A 228 -8.97 11.91 -10.03
N ILE A 229 -10.02 11.20 -9.69
CA ILE A 229 -11.36 11.77 -9.45
C ILE A 229 -11.60 11.74 -7.95
N VAL A 230 -11.78 12.89 -7.31
CA VAL A 230 -12.19 12.97 -5.90
C VAL A 230 -13.68 13.28 -5.79
N ASP A 231 -14.37 12.57 -4.91
CA ASP A 231 -15.78 12.85 -4.56
C ASP A 231 -15.98 12.71 -3.05
N GLY A 232 -16.84 13.55 -2.49
CA GLY A 232 -17.14 13.59 -1.05
C GLY A 232 -18.05 14.75 -0.68
N PRO A 233 -18.68 14.72 0.52
CA PRO A 233 -18.71 13.58 1.43
C PRO A 233 -19.50 12.40 0.86
N LEU A 234 -19.03 11.19 1.12
CA LEU A 234 -19.69 9.95 0.74
C LEU A 234 -19.84 9.04 1.96
N SER A 235 -21.03 8.49 2.19
CA SER A 235 -21.14 7.34 3.09
C SER A 235 -20.41 6.13 2.47
N LEU A 236 -19.87 5.27 3.31
CA LEU A 236 -19.03 4.17 2.82
C LEU A 236 -19.76 3.26 1.82
N ASP A 237 -21.04 2.98 2.04
CA ASP A 237 -21.83 2.16 1.15
C ASP A 237 -22.02 2.81 -0.24
N LEU A 238 -22.18 4.16 -0.32
CA LEU A 238 -22.17 4.87 -1.60
C LEU A 238 -20.82 4.81 -2.30
N ALA A 239 -19.74 4.80 -1.54
CA ALA A 239 -18.39 4.74 -2.10
C ALA A 239 -18.07 3.38 -2.74
N ILE A 240 -18.55 2.26 -2.14
CA ILE A 240 -18.09 0.90 -2.49
C ILE A 240 -19.16 -0.04 -3.06
N SER A 241 -20.45 0.33 -3.01
CA SER A 241 -21.56 -0.52 -3.46
C SER A 241 -22.36 0.15 -4.59
N PRO A 242 -22.25 -0.34 -5.84
CA PRO A 242 -23.07 0.15 -6.94
C PRO A 242 -24.59 -0.04 -6.70
N GLU A 243 -24.94 -1.08 -5.95
CA GLU A 243 -26.35 -1.33 -5.59
C GLU A 243 -26.87 -0.26 -4.64
N SER A 244 -26.10 0.09 -3.59
CA SER A 244 -26.47 1.17 -2.67
C SER A 244 -26.60 2.52 -3.39
N ALA A 245 -25.67 2.81 -4.30
CA ALA A 245 -25.71 4.03 -5.11
C ALA A 245 -26.99 4.09 -5.98
N LYS A 246 -27.38 2.94 -6.57
CA LYS A 246 -28.61 2.82 -7.36
C LYS A 246 -29.86 3.00 -6.50
N ILE A 247 -29.96 2.34 -5.35
CA ILE A 247 -31.09 2.44 -4.42
C ILE A 247 -31.28 3.89 -3.94
N LYS A 248 -30.17 4.58 -3.62
CA LYS A 248 -30.19 5.98 -3.17
C LYS A 248 -30.33 6.99 -4.32
N ASN A 249 -30.47 6.57 -5.59
CA ASN A 249 -30.49 7.43 -6.78
C ASN A 249 -29.33 8.45 -6.80
N SER A 250 -28.14 8.01 -6.40
CA SER A 250 -26.97 8.88 -6.31
C SER A 250 -26.63 9.53 -7.65
N LYS A 251 -26.29 10.83 -7.60
CA LYS A 251 -25.80 11.61 -8.75
C LYS A 251 -24.32 12.01 -8.57
N ARG A 252 -23.64 11.33 -7.70
CA ARG A 252 -22.23 11.56 -7.40
C ARG A 252 -21.32 11.11 -8.55
N ARG A 253 -20.08 11.59 -8.56
CA ARG A 253 -19.05 11.17 -9.53
C ARG A 253 -18.58 9.74 -9.25
N ILE A 254 -18.67 9.31 -7.99
CA ILE A 254 -18.37 7.96 -7.50
C ILE A 254 -19.68 7.32 -7.05
N ASN A 255 -19.99 6.17 -7.63
CA ASN A 255 -21.24 5.45 -7.41
C ASN A 255 -20.97 3.96 -7.13
N GLY A 256 -20.31 3.68 -6.03
CA GLY A 256 -19.97 2.32 -5.60
C GLY A 256 -18.70 1.75 -6.26
N ASP A 257 -17.93 2.58 -6.92
CA ASP A 257 -16.77 2.20 -7.72
C ASP A 257 -15.49 2.91 -7.28
N ALA A 258 -15.42 3.39 -6.04
CA ALA A 258 -14.21 3.97 -5.47
C ALA A 258 -13.06 2.98 -5.49
N ASP A 259 -11.87 3.46 -5.82
CA ASP A 259 -10.61 2.71 -5.78
C ASP A 259 -9.85 3.00 -4.49
N ILE A 260 -9.87 4.26 -4.06
CA ILE A 260 -9.19 4.75 -2.86
C ILE A 260 -10.22 5.30 -1.89
N ILE A 261 -10.14 4.88 -0.63
CA ILE A 261 -10.96 5.38 0.47
C ILE A 261 -10.10 6.26 1.36
N LEU A 262 -10.41 7.56 1.39
CA LEU A 262 -9.83 8.49 2.35
C LEU A 262 -10.72 8.56 3.57
N PHE A 263 -10.20 8.14 4.71
CA PHE A 263 -10.88 8.24 6.00
C PHE A 263 -10.64 9.61 6.66
N PRO A 264 -11.59 10.09 7.49
CA PRO A 264 -11.46 11.40 8.13
C PRO A 264 -10.32 11.46 9.17
N ASP A 265 -10.01 10.33 9.82
CA ASP A 265 -9.01 10.22 10.88
C ASP A 265 -8.46 8.78 10.99
N VAL A 266 -7.37 8.64 11.78
CA VAL A 266 -6.72 7.34 12.00
C VAL A 266 -7.62 6.32 12.70
N HIS A 267 -8.53 6.74 13.57
CA HIS A 267 -9.37 5.80 14.33
C HIS A 267 -10.33 5.07 13.40
N SER A 268 -11.04 5.83 12.56
CA SER A 268 -11.96 5.27 11.56
C SER A 268 -11.21 4.40 10.54
N ALA A 269 -10.06 4.84 10.05
CA ALA A 269 -9.24 4.11 9.11
C ALA A 269 -8.65 2.82 9.72
N ASN A 270 -8.09 2.89 10.94
CA ASN A 270 -7.49 1.75 11.61
C ASN A 270 -8.52 0.68 11.98
N ILE A 271 -9.69 1.11 12.48
CA ILE A 271 -10.80 0.19 12.78
C ILE A 271 -11.26 -0.52 11.50
N ALA A 272 -11.48 0.23 10.41
CA ALA A 272 -11.86 -0.36 9.11
C ALA A 272 -10.80 -1.33 8.59
N TYR A 273 -9.51 -0.97 8.67
CA TYR A 273 -8.39 -1.84 8.30
C TYR A 273 -8.44 -3.16 9.08
N LYS A 274 -8.62 -3.09 10.41
CA LYS A 274 -8.69 -4.28 11.26
C LYS A 274 -9.94 -5.12 10.98
N ILE A 275 -11.10 -4.50 10.76
CA ILE A 275 -12.32 -5.21 10.37
C ILE A 275 -12.08 -6.00 9.08
N LEU A 276 -11.54 -5.38 8.05
CA LEU A 276 -11.24 -6.06 6.79
C LEU A 276 -10.21 -7.18 6.96
N THR A 277 -9.16 -6.95 7.77
CA THR A 277 -8.10 -7.94 7.98
C THR A 277 -8.59 -9.18 8.75
N TYR A 278 -9.49 -9.01 9.73
CA TYR A 278 -9.87 -10.10 10.64
C TYR A 278 -11.24 -10.70 10.35
N PHE A 279 -12.12 -9.99 9.64
CA PHE A 279 -13.49 -10.44 9.37
C PHE A 279 -13.76 -10.72 7.88
N SER A 280 -12.78 -10.53 7.00
CA SER A 280 -12.92 -10.90 5.59
C SER A 280 -11.78 -11.82 5.13
N ASP A 281 -12.01 -12.53 4.03
CA ASP A 281 -10.99 -13.34 3.36
C ASP A 281 -10.16 -12.52 2.36
N ALA A 282 -10.23 -11.19 2.42
CA ALA A 282 -9.50 -10.32 1.51
C ALA A 282 -7.99 -10.45 1.71
N GLN A 283 -7.25 -10.68 0.63
CA GLN A 283 -5.80 -10.53 0.68
C GLN A 283 -5.47 -9.07 0.97
N SER A 284 -4.52 -8.84 1.87
CA SER A 284 -4.13 -7.49 2.26
C SER A 284 -2.62 -7.30 2.30
N GLY A 285 -2.21 -6.05 2.27
CA GLY A 285 -0.85 -5.59 2.48
C GLY A 285 -0.86 -4.10 2.77
N SER A 286 0.30 -3.54 3.13
CA SER A 286 0.42 -2.11 3.39
C SER A 286 1.82 -1.59 3.10
N ILE A 287 1.92 -0.31 2.81
CA ILE A 287 3.20 0.36 2.50
C ILE A 287 3.20 1.78 3.05
N ILE A 288 4.36 2.25 3.49
CA ILE A 288 4.60 3.67 3.78
C ILE A 288 4.98 4.40 2.49
N ILE A 289 4.31 5.50 2.24
CA ILE A 289 4.58 6.44 1.14
C ILE A 289 5.09 7.77 1.73
N GLY A 290 5.84 8.54 0.96
CA GLY A 290 6.48 9.78 1.41
C GLY A 290 7.93 9.57 1.85
N THR A 291 8.50 8.42 1.54
CA THR A 291 9.91 8.10 1.76
C THR A 291 10.64 7.90 0.43
N ARG A 292 11.98 8.09 0.44
CA ARG A 292 12.83 7.90 -0.77
C ARG A 292 12.81 6.48 -1.29
N GLN A 293 12.88 5.51 -0.38
CA GLN A 293 12.81 4.08 -0.64
C GLN A 293 11.61 3.49 0.09
N PRO A 294 11.06 2.35 -0.36
CA PRO A 294 9.93 1.70 0.28
C PRO A 294 10.22 1.33 1.74
N VAL A 295 9.23 1.58 2.59
CA VAL A 295 9.25 1.19 4.00
C VAL A 295 8.00 0.37 4.29
N ILE A 296 8.18 -0.85 4.79
CA ILE A 296 7.09 -1.75 5.16
C ILE A 296 6.92 -1.77 6.69
N LEU A 297 5.74 -1.36 7.14
CA LEU A 297 5.36 -1.34 8.57
C LEU A 297 4.27 -2.38 8.87
N SER A 298 4.56 -3.67 8.64
CA SER A 298 3.63 -4.74 9.00
C SER A 298 3.41 -4.80 10.51
N SER A 299 2.18 -5.15 10.93
CA SER A 299 1.92 -5.50 12.33
C SER A 299 2.67 -6.77 12.72
N ARG A 300 3.06 -6.91 13.98
CA ARG A 300 3.65 -8.16 14.49
C ARG A 300 2.69 -9.34 14.33
N SER A 301 1.39 -9.09 14.46
CA SER A 301 0.33 -10.09 14.32
C SER A 301 -0.08 -10.38 12.88
N ASP A 302 0.50 -9.70 11.88
CA ASP A 302 0.17 -9.96 10.48
C ASP A 302 0.72 -11.32 10.04
N SER A 303 -0.09 -12.04 9.28
CA SER A 303 0.32 -13.34 8.71
C SER A 303 1.49 -13.20 7.73
N VAL A 304 2.16 -14.31 7.46
CA VAL A 304 3.22 -14.39 6.43
C VAL A 304 2.72 -13.87 5.08
N GLN A 305 1.46 -14.18 4.72
CA GLN A 305 0.90 -13.72 3.44
C GLN A 305 0.74 -12.20 3.38
N VAL A 306 0.25 -11.56 4.45
CA VAL A 306 0.12 -10.09 4.54
C VAL A 306 1.49 -9.42 4.43
N LYS A 307 2.51 -9.98 5.09
CA LYS A 307 3.88 -9.49 5.01
C LYS A 307 4.47 -9.65 3.59
N LEU A 308 4.25 -10.79 2.93
CA LEU A 308 4.65 -11.01 1.53
C LEU A 308 3.97 -10.04 0.57
N ASN A 309 2.66 -9.86 0.72
CA ASN A 309 1.90 -8.89 -0.08
C ASN A 309 2.48 -7.47 0.09
N SER A 310 2.83 -7.07 1.32
CA SER A 310 3.44 -5.77 1.58
C SER A 310 4.81 -5.62 0.91
N ILE A 311 5.62 -6.67 0.88
CA ILE A 311 6.90 -6.70 0.15
C ILE A 311 6.66 -6.55 -1.36
N ILE A 312 5.67 -7.26 -1.93
CA ILE A 312 5.28 -7.12 -3.34
C ILE A 312 4.90 -5.67 -3.66
N LEU A 313 4.09 -5.03 -2.80
CA LEU A 313 3.73 -3.62 -2.94
C LEU A 313 4.96 -2.71 -2.91
N GLY A 314 5.88 -2.95 -1.96
CA GLY A 314 7.11 -2.17 -1.82
C GLY A 314 7.98 -2.23 -3.08
N PHE A 315 8.25 -3.41 -3.60
CA PHE A 315 9.05 -3.56 -4.82
C PHE A 315 8.33 -3.06 -6.08
N THR A 316 7.01 -3.15 -6.14
CA THR A 316 6.23 -2.54 -7.22
C THR A 316 6.39 -1.02 -7.22
N TYR A 317 6.32 -0.38 -6.04
CA TYR A 317 6.48 1.06 -5.90
C TYR A 317 7.92 1.52 -6.19
N ASP A 318 8.92 0.77 -5.75
CA ASP A 318 10.32 1.04 -6.02
C ASP A 318 10.62 1.03 -7.52
N LYS A 319 10.15 0.01 -8.23
CA LYS A 319 10.28 -0.09 -9.69
C LYS A 319 9.71 1.12 -10.42
N PHE A 320 8.56 1.62 -9.99
CA PHE A 320 7.92 2.80 -10.57
C PHE A 320 8.74 4.08 -10.33
N ASN A 321 9.33 4.24 -9.14
CA ASN A 321 10.14 5.42 -8.81
C ASN A 321 11.48 5.45 -9.57
N VAL A 322 12.09 4.29 -9.84
CA VAL A 322 13.35 4.19 -10.60
C VAL A 322 13.16 4.51 -12.10
N GLN A 323 11.95 4.32 -12.63
CA GLN A 323 11.63 4.58 -14.04
C GLN A 323 11.28 6.06 -14.33
N LYS A 324 11.14 6.90 -13.32
CA LYS A 324 10.93 8.36 -13.42
C LYS A 324 12.20 9.13 -13.19
#